data_d93f3c1056bd8f4fa257cf3baf06c4c9
#
_entry.id   d93f3c1056bd8f4fa257cf3baf06c4c9
#
_cell.length_a   1.000
_cell.length_b   1.000
_cell.length_c   1.000
_cell.angle_alpha   90.00
_cell.angle_beta   90.00
_cell.angle_gamma   90.00
#
_symmetry.space_group_name_H-M   'P 1'
#
loop_
_entity.id
_entity.type
_entity.pdbx_description
1 polymer ?
#
loop_
_entity_poly.entity_id
_entity_poly.type
_entity_poly.pdbx_seq_one_letter_code
_entity_poly.pdbx_strand_id
1 'polypeptide(L)'
;MKALLVAGLPVLGVLAMPILFIGVDDDSGGGLQHPDIPAVALQAYVDAAEAAADAEPSCAISWSLLAAIGKVESDHGRHGSSQLDPAGRAAPPIIGIALDGSNDTVMIRDTDGGQLDGDPVWDRAVGPMQFIPSTWSRWGRDGDGDGRTDPQDIHDVARSAAAYLCHSSLDLTDPQAARAAVLSYNRSGAYVDEVLAIAATYLAEVTHLTDSLYPGRGPIGCPVVAPVTFIDSWHFPRPGGRVHLGQDMFAAEGQPLVALADGTIEEVRSGAGLGGNIIWLLTDDGQAWYYAHLSAFARSAVPGREVERGEVIGFVGRTGNAVDTPPHLHIQWRPAGRHGTDTNPYALLDAACPGH
;
A
#
# COMPACT_ATOMS: atom_id res chain seq x y z
N MET A 1 9.84 20.20 12.99
CA MET A 1 9.61 19.07 13.90
C MET A 1 10.97 18.52 14.32
N LYS A 2 11.21 18.21 15.54
CA LYS A 2 12.34 17.40 16.00
C LYS A 2 11.76 16.21 16.75
N ALA A 3 12.04 15.03 16.23
CA ALA A 3 11.67 13.76 16.85
C ALA A 3 12.36 13.57 18.20
N LEU A 4 11.75 12.79 19.05
CA LEU A 4 12.39 12.21 20.23
C LEU A 4 13.65 11.45 19.80
N LEU A 5 14.82 11.92 20.15
CA LEU A 5 16.05 11.14 20.10
C LEU A 5 15.98 10.10 21.22
N VAL A 6 15.59 8.87 20.89
CA VAL A 6 15.80 7.72 21.77
C VAL A 6 17.30 7.42 21.76
N ALA A 7 17.98 7.63 22.88
CA ALA A 7 19.37 7.24 23.07
C ALA A 7 19.52 5.74 22.79
N GLY A 8 20.27 5.39 21.75
CA GLY A 8 20.53 4.02 21.36
C GLY A 8 21.27 3.24 22.44
N LEU A 9 20.65 2.19 22.94
CA LEU A 9 21.32 1.07 23.57
C LEU A 9 21.79 0.09 22.50
N PRO A 10 23.01 -0.45 22.57
CA PRO A 10 23.48 -1.41 21.58
C PRO A 10 22.74 -2.73 21.76
N VAL A 11 21.92 -3.11 20.81
CA VAL A 11 21.32 -4.44 20.74
C VAL A 11 22.34 -5.38 20.12
N LEU A 12 22.89 -6.27 20.95
CA LEU A 12 23.59 -7.45 20.46
C LEU A 12 22.60 -8.34 19.68
N GLY A 13 22.96 -8.65 18.46
CA GLY A 13 22.13 -9.41 17.55
C GLY A 13 21.82 -10.84 18.03
N VAL A 14 20.56 -11.19 17.88
CA VAL A 14 20.13 -12.56 17.64
C VAL A 14 19.32 -12.54 16.37
N LEU A 15 19.88 -13.13 15.32
CA LEU A 15 19.18 -13.44 14.08
C LEU A 15 18.09 -14.47 14.40
N ALA A 16 16.88 -14.01 14.65
CA ALA A 16 15.69 -14.85 14.60
C ALA A 16 14.98 -14.50 13.29
N MET A 17 15.02 -15.42 12.32
CA MET A 17 14.13 -15.36 11.15
C MET A 17 12.69 -15.26 11.63
N PRO A 18 11.92 -14.27 11.23
CA PRO A 18 10.49 -14.28 11.47
C PRO A 18 9.85 -15.33 10.56
N ILE A 19 9.34 -16.39 11.16
CA ILE A 19 8.45 -17.33 10.48
C ILE A 19 7.13 -16.61 10.31
N LEU A 20 6.76 -16.34 9.05
CA LEU A 20 5.49 -15.77 8.68
C LEU A 20 4.40 -16.80 8.96
N PHE A 21 3.64 -16.64 10.06
CA PHE A 21 2.39 -17.35 10.25
C PHE A 21 1.28 -16.55 9.57
N ILE A 22 0.79 -17.07 8.44
CA ILE A 22 -0.54 -16.68 7.94
C ILE A 22 -1.53 -17.40 8.84
N GLY A 23 -1.96 -16.74 9.92
CA GLY A 23 -3.09 -17.18 10.72
C GLY A 23 -4.36 -16.93 9.91
N VAL A 24 -4.95 -17.97 9.38
CA VAL A 24 -6.33 -17.94 8.88
C VAL A 24 -7.22 -18.06 10.11
N ASP A 25 -7.49 -16.96 10.77
CA ASP A 25 -8.61 -16.85 11.69
C ASP A 25 -9.85 -16.47 10.91
N ASP A 26 -10.86 -17.29 10.98
CA ASP A 26 -12.07 -17.41 10.14
C ASP A 26 -13.12 -16.31 10.39
N ASP A 27 -12.74 -15.10 10.82
CA ASP A 27 -13.71 -14.04 11.14
C ASP A 27 -13.25 -12.58 10.92
N SER A 28 -12.25 -12.33 10.05
CA SER A 28 -11.89 -10.95 9.66
C SER A 28 -11.52 -10.88 8.19
N GLY A 29 -12.26 -10.03 7.45
CA GLY A 29 -12.05 -9.76 6.04
C GLY A 29 -10.58 -9.52 5.71
N GLY A 30 -10.09 -10.15 4.63
CA GLY A 30 -8.69 -10.16 4.22
C GLY A 30 -8.13 -8.76 3.95
N GLY A 31 -7.69 -8.07 5.00
CA GLY A 31 -6.98 -6.80 4.94
C GLY A 31 -5.48 -7.02 4.77
N LEU A 32 -4.81 -5.99 4.27
CA LEU A 32 -3.36 -5.94 4.19
C LEU A 32 -2.74 -6.20 5.57
N GLN A 33 -1.77 -7.13 5.65
CA GLN A 33 -1.09 -7.46 6.90
C GLN A 33 0.43 -7.30 6.73
N HIS A 34 1.04 -6.72 7.73
CA HIS A 34 2.49 -6.58 7.84
C HIS A 34 2.92 -6.92 9.27
N PRO A 35 3.98 -7.73 9.49
CA PRO A 35 4.34 -8.22 10.82
C PRO A 35 4.71 -7.10 11.82
N ASP A 36 5.23 -5.98 11.34
CA ASP A 36 5.66 -4.85 12.17
C ASP A 36 4.61 -3.72 12.27
N ILE A 37 3.61 -3.68 11.39
CA ILE A 37 2.66 -2.57 11.29
C ILE A 37 1.27 -3.05 11.73
N PRO A 38 0.62 -2.41 12.72
CA PRO A 38 -0.79 -2.70 13.02
C PRO A 38 -1.67 -2.57 11.79
N ALA A 39 -2.61 -3.50 11.59
CA ALA A 39 -3.43 -3.53 10.37
C ALA A 39 -4.17 -2.21 10.10
N VAL A 40 -4.72 -1.58 11.15
CA VAL A 40 -5.39 -0.29 11.02
C VAL A 40 -4.43 0.83 10.59
N ALA A 41 -3.18 0.81 11.06
CA ALA A 41 -2.18 1.80 10.64
C ALA A 41 -1.73 1.55 9.20
N LEU A 42 -1.53 0.28 8.80
CA LEU A 42 -1.17 -0.07 7.43
C LEU A 42 -2.25 0.40 6.45
N GLN A 43 -3.52 0.14 6.78
CA GLN A 43 -4.65 0.62 5.96
C GLN A 43 -4.64 2.15 5.85
N ALA A 44 -4.46 2.86 6.96
CA ALA A 44 -4.41 4.32 6.97
C ALA A 44 -3.27 4.89 6.09
N TYR A 45 -2.10 4.26 6.07
CA TYR A 45 -1.00 4.69 5.20
C TYR A 45 -1.28 4.43 3.73
N VAL A 46 -1.91 3.31 3.40
CA VAL A 46 -2.30 2.99 2.02
C VAL A 46 -3.35 3.97 1.53
N ASP A 47 -4.44 4.16 2.28
CA ASP A 47 -5.52 5.08 1.94
C ASP A 47 -5.01 6.52 1.78
N ALA A 48 -4.10 6.96 2.66
CA ALA A 48 -3.49 8.28 2.59
C ALA A 48 -2.62 8.46 1.33
N ALA A 49 -1.86 7.44 0.93
CA ALA A 49 -1.05 7.48 -0.29
C ALA A 49 -1.95 7.49 -1.54
N GLU A 50 -3.01 6.70 -1.58
CA GLU A 50 -4.00 6.69 -2.67
C GLU A 50 -4.70 8.03 -2.80
N ALA A 51 -5.14 8.58 -1.69
CA ALA A 51 -5.80 9.87 -1.67
C ALA A 51 -4.87 11.05 -2.05
N ALA A 52 -3.59 10.95 -1.72
CA ALA A 52 -2.60 11.94 -2.15
C ALA A 52 -2.39 11.91 -3.67
N ALA A 53 -2.44 10.74 -4.29
CA ALA A 53 -2.29 10.62 -5.73
C ALA A 53 -3.50 11.14 -6.50
N ASP A 54 -4.70 10.99 -5.95
CA ASP A 54 -5.89 11.60 -6.55
C ASP A 54 -5.82 13.13 -6.48
N ALA A 55 -5.31 13.67 -5.37
CA ALA A 55 -5.21 15.11 -5.15
C ALA A 55 -4.00 15.75 -5.86
N GLU A 56 -2.87 15.07 -5.91
CA GLU A 56 -1.59 15.55 -6.45
C GLU A 56 -0.85 14.40 -7.17
N PRO A 57 -1.28 14.01 -8.37
CA PRO A 57 -0.72 12.86 -9.10
C PRO A 57 0.80 12.91 -9.32
N SER A 58 1.36 14.12 -9.37
CA SER A 58 2.81 14.33 -9.55
C SER A 58 3.64 13.99 -8.32
N CYS A 59 3.04 13.88 -7.14
CA CYS A 59 3.77 13.64 -5.90
C CYS A 59 4.25 12.19 -5.76
N ALA A 60 3.46 11.23 -6.24
CA ALA A 60 3.77 9.80 -6.22
C ALA A 60 4.29 9.27 -4.86
N ILE A 61 3.72 9.77 -3.74
CA ILE A 61 4.11 9.33 -2.40
C ILE A 61 3.74 7.85 -2.19
N SER A 62 4.66 7.06 -1.62
CA SER A 62 4.40 5.66 -1.27
C SER A 62 3.82 5.53 0.14
N TRP A 63 2.97 4.51 0.35
CA TRP A 63 2.52 4.13 1.68
C TRP A 63 3.70 3.76 2.60
N SER A 64 4.77 3.16 2.05
CA SER A 64 5.94 2.75 2.80
C SER A 64 6.70 3.94 3.39
N LEU A 65 6.72 5.09 2.71
CA LEU A 65 7.30 6.32 3.24
C LEU A 65 6.47 6.87 4.42
N LEU A 66 5.15 6.85 4.33
CA LEU A 66 4.26 7.25 5.43
C LEU A 66 4.41 6.31 6.62
N ALA A 67 4.44 5.00 6.38
CA ALA A 67 4.65 3.99 7.41
C ALA A 67 6.01 4.15 8.10
N ALA A 68 7.08 4.45 7.36
CA ALA A 68 8.40 4.67 7.92
C ALA A 68 8.43 5.90 8.85
N ILE A 69 7.75 6.98 8.50
CA ILE A 69 7.58 8.13 9.38
C ILE A 69 6.81 7.72 10.63
N GLY A 70 5.68 7.03 10.50
CA GLY A 70 4.90 6.54 11.65
C GLY A 70 5.70 5.59 12.55
N LYS A 71 6.60 4.78 11.98
CA LYS A 71 7.53 3.93 12.73
C LYS A 71 8.47 4.74 13.60
N VAL A 72 9.15 5.73 13.01
CA VAL A 72 10.15 6.53 13.71
C VAL A 72 9.51 7.47 14.75
N GLU A 73 8.32 8.00 14.46
CA GLU A 73 7.67 8.97 15.36
C GLU A 73 7.05 8.31 16.60
N SER A 74 6.44 7.12 16.46
CA SER A 74 5.72 6.50 17.58
C SER A 74 5.60 4.99 17.53
N ASP A 75 6.38 4.31 16.69
CA ASP A 75 6.20 2.88 16.44
C ASP A 75 4.75 2.57 16.02
N HIS A 76 4.24 3.33 15.04
CA HIS A 76 2.86 3.21 14.52
C HIS A 76 1.78 3.40 15.60
N GLY A 77 1.95 4.35 16.49
CA GLY A 77 1.01 4.61 17.57
C GLY A 77 1.18 3.74 18.83
N ARG A 78 2.31 2.98 18.92
CA ARG A 78 2.61 2.11 20.06
C ARG A 78 3.61 2.70 21.05
N HIS A 79 3.84 4.02 21.02
CA HIS A 79 4.79 4.67 21.91
C HIS A 79 4.35 4.62 23.37
N GLY A 80 5.26 4.22 24.28
CA GLY A 80 4.97 4.10 25.70
C GLY A 80 3.94 3.02 26.01
N SER A 81 2.79 3.39 26.55
CA SER A 81 1.65 2.49 26.80
C SER A 81 0.51 2.68 25.80
N SER A 82 0.68 3.54 24.81
CA SER A 82 -0.33 3.79 23.79
C SER A 82 -0.48 2.62 22.82
N GLN A 83 -1.69 2.41 22.34
CA GLN A 83 -2.02 1.49 21.24
C GLN A 83 -3.13 2.12 20.41
N LEU A 84 -3.22 1.74 19.14
CA LEU A 84 -4.35 2.11 18.31
C LEU A 84 -5.54 1.20 18.63
N ASP A 85 -6.69 1.82 18.82
CA ASP A 85 -7.95 1.08 18.90
C ASP A 85 -8.40 0.62 17.48
N PRO A 86 -9.46 -0.19 17.36
CA PRO A 86 -9.95 -0.64 16.05
C PRO A 86 -10.40 0.48 15.10
N ALA A 87 -10.70 1.68 15.63
CA ALA A 87 -11.04 2.86 14.83
C ALA A 87 -9.80 3.72 14.48
N GLY A 88 -8.60 3.29 14.88
CA GLY A 88 -7.35 3.99 14.56
C GLY A 88 -6.91 5.06 15.56
N ARG A 89 -7.58 5.21 16.70
CA ARG A 89 -7.23 6.20 17.71
C ARG A 89 -6.19 5.70 18.68
N ALA A 90 -5.18 6.54 18.94
CA ALA A 90 -4.16 6.28 19.95
C ALA A 90 -4.73 6.45 21.38
N ALA A 91 -4.66 5.40 22.19
CA ALA A 91 -5.12 5.40 23.57
C ALA A 91 -4.09 4.71 24.49
N PRO A 92 -3.60 5.37 25.54
CA PRO A 92 -3.75 6.80 25.85
C PRO A 92 -3.17 7.72 24.74
N PRO A 93 -3.56 9.01 24.70
CA PRO A 93 -3.03 9.96 23.72
C PRO A 93 -1.51 10.04 23.74
N ILE A 94 -0.90 10.14 22.55
CA ILE A 94 0.55 10.32 22.41
C ILE A 94 0.87 11.81 22.42
N ILE A 95 1.61 12.24 23.45
CA ILE A 95 2.06 13.62 23.62
C ILE A 95 3.58 13.59 23.80
N GLY A 96 4.30 14.34 22.98
CA GLY A 96 5.74 14.45 23.02
C GLY A 96 6.26 15.30 24.19
N ILE A 97 7.58 15.48 24.24
CA ILE A 97 8.21 16.36 25.21
C ILE A 97 7.99 17.83 24.84
N ALA A 98 8.10 18.74 25.84
CA ALA A 98 8.02 20.17 25.59
C ALA A 98 9.12 20.64 24.64
N LEU A 99 8.77 21.46 23.67
CA LEU A 99 9.70 22.06 22.71
C LEU A 99 10.28 23.35 23.32
N ASP A 100 11.01 23.19 24.43
CA ASP A 100 11.54 24.30 25.26
C ASP A 100 13.03 24.61 25.01
N GLY A 101 13.65 23.91 24.06
CA GLY A 101 15.06 24.01 23.75
C GLY A 101 15.95 23.08 24.58
N SER A 102 15.40 22.33 25.53
CA SER A 102 16.09 21.22 26.19
C SER A 102 16.10 19.96 25.32
N ASN A 103 16.94 18.97 25.66
CA ASN A 103 17.00 17.68 24.97
C ASN A 103 17.11 17.80 23.44
N ASP A 104 17.92 18.74 22.96
CA ASP A 104 18.12 19.04 21.54
C ASP A 104 16.84 19.44 20.77
N THR A 105 15.78 19.86 21.46
CA THR A 105 14.57 20.38 20.82
C THR A 105 14.75 21.82 20.35
N VAL A 106 13.95 22.23 19.37
CA VAL A 106 13.79 23.65 19.00
C VAL A 106 12.82 24.29 19.99
N MET A 107 13.07 25.54 20.38
CA MET A 107 12.11 26.32 21.19
C MET A 107 10.88 26.70 20.34
N ILE A 108 9.73 26.20 20.70
CA ILE A 108 8.45 26.58 20.09
C ILE A 108 7.48 26.89 21.23
N ARG A 109 7.10 28.17 21.32
CA ARG A 109 6.06 28.61 22.27
C ARG A 109 4.71 28.05 21.88
N ASP A 110 3.86 27.88 22.88
CA ASP A 110 2.48 27.47 22.71
C ASP A 110 1.77 28.25 21.57
N THR A 111 1.15 27.53 20.66
CA THR A 111 0.49 28.08 19.46
C THR A 111 -1.03 27.82 19.42
N ASP A 112 -1.58 27.02 20.36
CA ASP A 112 -2.99 26.66 20.37
C ASP A 112 -3.68 26.84 21.74
N GLY A 113 -2.98 27.37 22.74
CA GLY A 113 -3.49 27.53 24.11
C GLY A 113 -3.52 26.19 24.88
N GLY A 114 -2.68 25.24 24.49
CA GLY A 114 -2.61 23.89 25.06
C GLY A 114 -3.84 23.03 24.72
N GLN A 115 -4.55 23.31 23.63
CA GLN A 115 -5.77 22.58 23.29
C GLN A 115 -5.48 21.15 22.84
N LEU A 116 -4.40 20.93 22.11
CA LEU A 116 -4.04 19.61 21.55
C LEU A 116 -3.08 18.83 22.45
N ASP A 117 -2.20 19.52 23.18
CA ASP A 117 -1.11 18.91 23.92
C ASP A 117 -1.15 19.11 25.45
N GLY A 118 -2.04 19.98 25.91
CA GLY A 118 -2.24 20.29 27.34
C GLY A 118 -1.19 21.24 27.96
N ASP A 119 -0.23 21.78 27.17
CA ASP A 119 0.84 22.67 27.65
C ASP A 119 0.64 24.12 27.16
N PRO A 120 0.17 25.04 28.02
CA PRO A 120 -0.09 26.44 27.62
C PRO A 120 1.18 27.31 27.54
N VAL A 121 2.37 26.72 27.59
CA VAL A 121 3.65 27.44 27.57
C VAL A 121 4.49 27.05 26.35
N TRP A 122 4.52 25.75 26.02
CA TRP A 122 5.35 25.22 24.97
C TRP A 122 4.55 24.25 24.13
N ASP A 123 4.65 24.30 22.79
CA ASP A 123 4.12 23.26 21.93
C ASP A 123 4.80 21.91 22.23
N ARG A 124 4.02 20.84 22.14
CA ARG A 124 4.47 19.45 22.13
C ARG A 124 3.99 18.79 20.86
N ALA A 125 4.78 17.87 20.30
CA ALA A 125 4.32 17.05 19.20
C ALA A 125 3.19 16.11 19.66
N VAL A 126 2.18 15.90 18.83
CA VAL A 126 0.98 15.12 19.17
C VAL A 126 0.69 14.02 18.17
N GLY A 127 0.17 12.92 18.68
CA GLY A 127 -0.37 11.79 17.92
C GLY A 127 0.67 10.85 17.32
N PRO A 128 0.19 9.82 16.59
CA PRO A 128 1.05 8.77 16.04
C PRO A 128 2.14 9.26 15.09
N MET A 129 1.95 10.39 14.40
CA MET A 129 2.94 10.97 13.50
C MET A 129 3.52 12.30 14.00
N GLN A 130 3.36 12.61 15.30
CA GLN A 130 4.03 13.68 16.03
C GLN A 130 3.92 15.06 15.36
N PHE A 131 2.71 15.48 15.00
CA PHE A 131 2.47 16.83 14.50
C PHE A 131 2.60 17.88 15.59
N ILE A 132 3.24 19.01 15.28
CA ILE A 132 3.24 20.19 16.16
C ILE A 132 1.89 20.93 15.98
N PRO A 133 1.26 21.48 17.05
CA PRO A 133 -0.03 22.16 16.97
C PRO A 133 -0.17 23.17 15.84
N SER A 134 0.82 24.03 15.63
CA SER A 134 0.83 25.01 14.53
C SER A 134 0.88 24.35 13.13
N THR A 135 1.53 23.20 12.99
CA THR A 135 1.56 22.46 11.74
C THR A 135 0.21 21.74 11.52
N TRP A 136 -0.35 21.18 12.59
CA TRP A 136 -1.66 20.53 12.55
C TRP A 136 -2.77 21.49 12.13
N SER A 137 -2.79 22.70 12.70
CA SER A 137 -3.80 23.72 12.35
C SER A 137 -3.84 24.05 10.85
N ARG A 138 -2.72 23.88 10.14
CA ARG A 138 -2.62 24.14 8.68
C ARG A 138 -2.86 22.91 7.84
N TRP A 139 -2.39 21.76 8.27
CA TRP A 139 -2.32 20.55 7.46
C TRP A 139 -3.27 19.43 7.90
N GLY A 140 -3.94 19.56 9.04
CA GLY A 140 -4.92 18.58 9.53
C GLY A 140 -5.98 18.28 8.47
N ARG A 141 -6.22 16.99 8.23
CA ARG A 141 -7.20 16.45 7.28
C ARG A 141 -8.01 15.37 7.97
N ASP A 142 -9.27 15.30 7.64
CA ASP A 142 -10.15 14.18 7.94
C ASP A 142 -9.79 13.04 6.99
N GLY A 143 -9.23 11.97 7.53
CA GLY A 143 -8.68 10.85 6.77
C GLY A 143 -9.66 9.69 6.60
N ASP A 144 -10.55 9.48 7.57
CA ASP A 144 -11.56 8.40 7.57
C ASP A 144 -12.95 8.87 7.19
N GLY A 145 -13.18 10.20 7.08
CA GLY A 145 -14.46 10.78 6.68
C GLY A 145 -15.48 10.90 7.83
N ASP A 146 -15.04 10.87 9.10
CA ASP A 146 -15.91 10.97 10.27
C ASP A 146 -16.38 12.41 10.55
N GLY A 147 -15.86 13.39 9.79
CA GLY A 147 -16.18 14.82 9.89
C GLY A 147 -15.38 15.56 10.95
N ARG A 148 -14.30 14.96 11.47
CA ARG A 148 -13.39 15.55 12.46
C ARG A 148 -11.98 15.53 11.92
N THR A 149 -11.11 16.28 12.58
CA THR A 149 -9.64 16.18 12.39
C THR A 149 -9.01 16.01 13.76
N ASP A 150 -8.53 14.81 14.05
CA ASP A 150 -7.98 14.44 15.35
C ASP A 150 -6.51 14.03 15.20
N PRO A 151 -5.55 14.74 15.79
CA PRO A 151 -4.13 14.38 15.68
C PRO A 151 -3.78 13.05 16.39
N GLN A 152 -4.72 12.46 17.14
CA GLN A 152 -4.56 11.13 17.76
C GLN A 152 -5.11 10.01 16.87
N ASP A 153 -5.78 10.32 15.76
CA ASP A 153 -6.29 9.34 14.81
C ASP A 153 -5.27 9.06 13.70
N ILE A 154 -4.95 7.77 13.48
CA ILE A 154 -3.93 7.36 12.51
C ILE A 154 -4.33 7.67 11.06
N HIS A 155 -5.64 7.62 10.73
CA HIS A 155 -6.13 7.94 9.39
C HIS A 155 -5.96 9.44 9.10
N ASP A 156 -6.29 10.29 10.07
CA ASP A 156 -6.16 11.74 9.95
C ASP A 156 -4.71 12.16 9.83
N VAL A 157 -3.84 11.63 10.71
CA VAL A 157 -2.43 12.02 10.67
C VAL A 157 -1.70 11.47 9.45
N ALA A 158 -2.04 10.27 8.96
CA ALA A 158 -1.47 9.73 7.73
C ALA A 158 -1.86 10.58 6.51
N ARG A 159 -3.15 10.94 6.39
CA ARG A 159 -3.65 11.84 5.34
C ARG A 159 -3.00 13.22 5.39
N SER A 160 -2.85 13.75 6.59
CA SER A 160 -2.21 15.06 6.84
C SER A 160 -0.73 15.03 6.50
N ALA A 161 -0.01 13.95 6.85
CA ALA A 161 1.40 13.77 6.52
C ALA A 161 1.60 13.66 4.99
N ALA A 162 0.75 12.91 4.29
CA ALA A 162 0.78 12.82 2.84
C ALA A 162 0.58 14.21 2.20
N ALA A 163 -0.44 14.96 2.63
CA ALA A 163 -0.69 16.32 2.14
C ALA A 163 0.48 17.28 2.44
N TYR A 164 1.11 17.16 3.61
CA TYR A 164 2.29 17.95 3.98
C TYR A 164 3.49 17.62 3.10
N LEU A 165 3.79 16.35 2.87
CA LEU A 165 4.95 15.92 2.08
C LEU A 165 4.79 16.25 0.59
N CYS A 166 3.56 16.19 0.07
CA CYS A 166 3.25 16.48 -1.33
C CYS A 166 3.12 17.98 -1.65
N HIS A 167 3.08 18.88 -0.66
CA HIS A 167 2.77 20.29 -0.90
C HIS A 167 3.76 21.03 -1.83
N SER A 168 4.95 20.49 -2.04
CA SER A 168 5.96 21.04 -2.93
C SER A 168 5.85 20.53 -4.37
N SER A 169 4.85 19.69 -4.68
CA SER A 169 4.60 19.09 -6.00
C SER A 169 5.85 18.41 -6.59
N LEU A 170 6.69 17.82 -5.71
CA LEU A 170 7.86 17.04 -6.11
C LEU A 170 7.46 15.59 -6.32
N ASP A 171 8.04 14.94 -7.30
CA ASP A 171 7.93 13.50 -7.51
C ASP A 171 8.75 12.76 -6.43
N LEU A 172 8.09 12.15 -5.47
CA LEU A 172 8.74 11.47 -4.35
C LEU A 172 9.26 10.06 -4.70
N THR A 173 9.16 9.63 -5.95
CA THR A 173 9.93 8.48 -6.46
C THR A 173 11.38 8.86 -6.74
N ASP A 174 11.67 10.16 -6.95
CA ASP A 174 13.04 10.65 -7.01
C ASP A 174 13.68 10.66 -5.60
N PRO A 175 14.82 9.99 -5.41
CA PRO A 175 15.45 9.88 -4.08
C PRO A 175 15.84 11.23 -3.47
N GLN A 176 16.18 12.25 -4.29
CA GLN A 176 16.54 13.56 -3.79
C GLN A 176 15.31 14.35 -3.35
N ALA A 177 14.21 14.23 -4.11
CA ALA A 177 12.93 14.83 -3.75
C ALA A 177 12.36 14.20 -2.48
N ALA A 178 12.38 12.87 -2.35
CA ALA A 178 11.97 12.18 -1.13
C ALA A 178 12.80 12.63 0.07
N ARG A 179 14.13 12.71 -0.08
CA ARG A 179 15.02 13.20 0.95
C ARG A 179 14.70 14.63 1.37
N ALA A 180 14.44 15.52 0.44
CA ALA A 180 14.07 16.90 0.71
C ALA A 180 12.72 17.01 1.42
N ALA A 181 11.73 16.22 1.03
CA ALA A 181 10.42 16.17 1.67
C ALA A 181 10.52 15.69 3.12
N VAL A 182 11.23 14.59 3.38
CA VAL A 182 11.46 14.08 4.74
C VAL A 182 12.27 15.07 5.58
N LEU A 183 13.25 15.77 4.99
CA LEU A 183 14.01 16.82 5.68
C LEU A 183 13.13 18.02 6.07
N SER A 184 12.06 18.31 5.32
CA SER A 184 11.09 19.34 5.69
C SER A 184 10.22 18.90 6.87
N TYR A 185 9.96 17.60 7.00
CA TYR A 185 9.23 17.01 8.12
C TYR A 185 10.07 17.07 9.40
N ASN A 186 11.31 16.61 9.33
CA ASN A 186 12.28 16.70 10.43
C ASN A 186 13.67 17.09 9.91
N ARG A 187 14.25 18.18 10.43
CA ARG A 187 15.51 18.77 9.94
C ARG A 187 16.77 18.01 10.37
N SER A 188 16.65 16.77 10.81
CA SER A 188 17.78 15.91 11.18
C SER A 188 18.17 15.01 9.99
N GLY A 189 19.42 15.07 9.55
CA GLY A 189 19.93 14.18 8.53
C GLY A 189 19.86 12.70 8.93
N ALA A 190 20.13 12.40 10.21
CA ALA A 190 20.03 11.04 10.75
C ALA A 190 18.58 10.51 10.72
N TYR A 191 17.61 11.37 11.05
CA TYR A 191 16.18 11.03 10.91
C TYR A 191 15.83 10.71 9.45
N VAL A 192 16.28 11.52 8.51
CA VAL A 192 16.02 11.29 7.07
C VAL A 192 16.60 9.97 6.61
N ASP A 193 17.85 9.68 7.01
CA ASP A 193 18.51 8.41 6.64
C ASP A 193 17.77 7.20 7.23
N GLU A 194 17.31 7.29 8.46
CA GLU A 194 16.53 6.24 9.14
C GLU A 194 15.16 6.01 8.47
N VAL A 195 14.39 7.07 8.23
CA VAL A 195 13.07 6.99 7.58
C VAL A 195 13.20 6.37 6.19
N LEU A 196 14.16 6.83 5.37
CA LEU A 196 14.31 6.29 4.01
C LEU A 196 14.80 4.83 4.01
N ALA A 197 15.64 4.42 4.97
CA ALA A 197 16.06 3.03 5.11
C ALA A 197 14.88 2.12 5.51
N ILE A 198 14.04 2.55 6.45
CA ILE A 198 12.83 1.82 6.85
C ILE A 198 11.83 1.73 5.69
N ALA A 199 11.60 2.83 4.96
CA ALA A 199 10.71 2.85 3.81
C ALA A 199 11.16 1.86 2.72
N ALA A 200 12.47 1.80 2.45
CA ALA A 200 13.05 0.83 1.53
C ALA A 200 12.89 -0.62 2.02
N THR A 201 13.02 -0.85 3.34
CA THR A 201 12.81 -2.17 3.95
C THR A 201 11.35 -2.61 3.79
N TYR A 202 10.39 -1.76 4.13
CA TYR A 202 8.96 -2.06 3.99
C TYR A 202 8.57 -2.34 2.53
N LEU A 203 9.13 -1.59 1.58
CA LEU A 203 8.93 -1.85 0.16
C LEU A 203 9.54 -3.19 -0.26
N ALA A 204 10.77 -3.49 0.19
CA ALA A 204 11.46 -4.74 -0.11
C ALA A 204 10.74 -5.95 0.52
N GLU A 205 10.20 -5.84 1.73
CA GLU A 205 9.47 -6.91 2.39
C GLU A 205 8.20 -7.28 1.62
N VAL A 206 7.47 -6.30 1.07
CA VAL A 206 6.33 -6.58 0.19
C VAL A 206 6.79 -7.24 -1.12
N THR A 207 7.89 -6.79 -1.69
CA THR A 207 8.49 -7.41 -2.88
C THR A 207 8.98 -8.83 -2.58
N HIS A 208 9.63 -9.06 -1.43
CA HIS A 208 10.05 -10.40 -1.00
C HIS A 208 8.88 -11.31 -0.59
N LEU A 209 7.79 -10.76 -0.08
CA LEU A 209 6.56 -11.53 0.17
C LEU A 209 5.96 -12.01 -1.15
N THR A 210 5.95 -11.19 -2.18
CA THR A 210 5.57 -11.63 -3.53
C THR A 210 6.53 -12.68 -4.07
N ASP A 211 7.84 -12.52 -3.93
CA ASP A 211 8.86 -13.50 -4.35
C ASP A 211 8.82 -14.79 -3.51
N SER A 212 8.51 -14.70 -2.21
CA SER A 212 8.46 -15.85 -1.29
C SER A 212 7.14 -16.60 -1.35
N LEU A 213 6.04 -15.90 -1.55
CA LEU A 213 4.72 -16.50 -1.82
C LEU A 213 4.65 -17.11 -3.22
N TYR A 214 5.49 -16.64 -4.13
CA TYR A 214 5.62 -17.15 -5.48
C TYR A 214 7.09 -17.53 -5.78
N PRO A 215 7.63 -18.61 -5.18
CA PRO A 215 8.93 -19.14 -5.58
C PRO A 215 8.79 -19.71 -7.00
N GLY A 216 8.51 -18.82 -7.93
CA GLY A 216 8.24 -19.15 -9.32
C GLY A 216 9.51 -19.64 -9.99
N ARG A 217 9.68 -20.96 -10.06
CA ARG A 217 10.62 -21.61 -10.98
C ARG A 217 10.06 -21.63 -12.41
N GLY A 218 9.00 -20.88 -12.68
CA GLY A 218 8.36 -20.75 -13.98
C GLY A 218 8.55 -19.36 -14.57
N PRO A 219 8.27 -19.21 -15.89
CA PRO A 219 8.36 -17.92 -16.56
C PRO A 219 7.33 -16.90 -16.07
N ILE A 220 6.31 -17.34 -15.33
CA ILE A 220 5.23 -16.49 -14.79
C ILE A 220 5.01 -16.72 -13.28
N GLY A 221 4.48 -15.71 -12.58
CA GLY A 221 3.95 -15.81 -11.23
C GLY A 221 2.42 -15.97 -11.21
N CYS A 222 1.84 -16.26 -10.05
CA CYS A 222 0.38 -16.26 -9.89
C CYS A 222 -0.16 -14.82 -10.00
N PRO A 223 -1.15 -14.56 -10.88
CA PRO A 223 -1.67 -13.21 -11.11
C PRO A 223 -2.62 -12.72 -10.01
N VAL A 224 -3.07 -13.59 -9.11
CA VAL A 224 -3.94 -13.27 -7.96
C VAL A 224 -3.15 -13.50 -6.68
N VAL A 225 -3.07 -12.51 -5.82
CA VAL A 225 -2.49 -12.70 -4.48
C VAL A 225 -3.37 -13.70 -3.71
N ALA A 226 -2.79 -14.73 -3.09
CA ALA A 226 -3.53 -15.79 -2.39
C ALA A 226 -4.47 -15.23 -1.29
N PRO A 227 -5.59 -15.91 -0.94
CA PRO A 227 -6.04 -17.19 -1.49
C PRO A 227 -6.78 -17.07 -2.82
N VAL A 228 -6.64 -18.07 -3.68
CA VAL A 228 -7.32 -18.16 -4.97
C VAL A 228 -7.73 -19.61 -5.22
N THR A 229 -8.85 -19.84 -5.90
CA THR A 229 -9.29 -21.18 -6.29
C THR A 229 -9.72 -21.21 -7.75
N PHE A 230 -9.34 -22.23 -8.48
CA PHE A 230 -9.75 -22.42 -9.87
C PHE A 230 -9.60 -23.89 -10.31
N ILE A 231 -10.29 -24.24 -11.37
CA ILE A 231 -10.19 -25.53 -12.07
C ILE A 231 -10.01 -25.24 -13.54
N ASP A 232 -9.52 -26.19 -14.34
CA ASP A 232 -9.47 -26.00 -15.80
C ASP A 232 -10.87 -25.73 -16.36
N SER A 233 -11.13 -24.48 -16.70
CA SER A 233 -12.41 -24.02 -17.26
C SER A 233 -12.32 -23.68 -18.75
N TRP A 234 -11.19 -24.01 -19.38
CA TRP A 234 -10.98 -23.81 -20.82
C TRP A 234 -12.05 -24.49 -21.66
N HIS A 235 -12.59 -23.76 -22.63
CA HIS A 235 -13.66 -24.17 -23.51
C HIS A 235 -14.99 -24.57 -22.85
N PHE A 236 -15.18 -24.26 -21.55
CA PHE A 236 -16.51 -24.43 -20.96
C PHE A 236 -17.56 -23.62 -21.73
N PRO A 237 -18.77 -24.19 -21.95
CA PRO A 237 -19.83 -23.48 -22.65
C PRO A 237 -20.22 -22.18 -21.97
N ARG A 238 -20.42 -21.13 -22.76
CA ARG A 238 -20.85 -19.79 -22.29
C ARG A 238 -22.17 -19.40 -22.99
N PRO A 239 -22.98 -18.50 -22.41
CA PRO A 239 -24.20 -18.00 -23.03
C PRO A 239 -23.97 -17.48 -24.45
N GLY A 240 -24.94 -17.74 -25.36
CA GLY A 240 -24.87 -17.33 -26.76
C GLY A 240 -23.99 -18.21 -27.64
N GLY A 241 -23.73 -19.46 -27.25
CA GLY A 241 -22.97 -20.43 -28.05
C GLY A 241 -21.45 -20.16 -28.08
N ARG A 242 -20.96 -19.29 -27.22
CA ARG A 242 -19.53 -19.02 -27.04
C ARG A 242 -18.86 -20.12 -26.22
N VAL A 243 -17.57 -20.20 -26.29
CA VAL A 243 -16.73 -21.01 -25.39
C VAL A 243 -15.85 -20.10 -24.53
N HIS A 244 -15.41 -20.60 -23.39
CA HIS A 244 -14.51 -19.92 -22.52
C HIS A 244 -13.08 -19.94 -23.08
N LEU A 245 -12.49 -18.76 -23.30
CA LEU A 245 -11.17 -18.59 -23.92
C LEU A 245 -10.09 -18.15 -22.90
N GLY A 246 -10.29 -18.47 -21.63
CA GLY A 246 -9.38 -18.11 -20.54
C GLY A 246 -9.56 -19.02 -19.34
N GLN A 247 -9.09 -18.53 -18.21
CA GLN A 247 -9.22 -19.15 -16.90
C GLN A 247 -9.95 -18.20 -15.96
N ASP A 248 -10.97 -18.71 -15.24
CA ASP A 248 -11.63 -17.97 -14.17
C ASP A 248 -10.98 -18.35 -12.83
N MET A 249 -10.41 -17.38 -12.13
CA MET A 249 -9.70 -17.54 -10.87
C MET A 249 -10.48 -16.82 -9.76
N PHE A 250 -11.16 -17.60 -8.91
CA PHE A 250 -12.05 -17.08 -7.87
C PHE A 250 -11.26 -16.60 -6.65
N ALA A 251 -11.54 -15.38 -6.22
CA ALA A 251 -10.92 -14.74 -5.07
C ALA A 251 -11.84 -13.65 -4.51
N ALA A 252 -11.53 -13.09 -3.35
CA ALA A 252 -12.35 -12.03 -2.75
C ALA A 252 -12.37 -10.77 -3.62
N GLU A 253 -13.51 -10.06 -3.64
CA GLU A 253 -13.59 -8.76 -4.32
C GLU A 253 -12.63 -7.77 -3.66
N GLY A 254 -11.87 -7.01 -4.47
CA GLY A 254 -10.83 -6.11 -3.99
C GLY A 254 -9.48 -6.75 -3.70
N GLN A 255 -9.36 -8.08 -3.84
CA GLN A 255 -8.07 -8.77 -3.66
C GLN A 255 -7.07 -8.35 -4.75
N PRO A 256 -5.78 -8.09 -4.40
CA PRO A 256 -4.81 -7.58 -5.37
C PRO A 256 -4.56 -8.53 -6.53
N LEU A 257 -4.49 -7.96 -7.72
CA LEU A 257 -4.02 -8.59 -8.95
C LEU A 257 -2.64 -8.04 -9.29
N VAL A 258 -1.72 -8.95 -9.62
CA VAL A 258 -0.33 -8.58 -9.91
C VAL A 258 0.05 -8.91 -11.35
N ALA A 259 1.05 -8.20 -11.87
CA ALA A 259 1.69 -8.56 -13.12
C ALA A 259 2.32 -9.96 -12.96
N LEU A 260 1.90 -10.90 -13.77
CA LEU A 260 2.38 -12.29 -13.66
C LEU A 260 3.80 -12.49 -14.18
N ALA A 261 4.31 -11.55 -14.96
CA ALA A 261 5.67 -11.49 -15.50
C ALA A 261 6.09 -10.03 -15.69
N ASP A 262 7.38 -9.79 -15.85
CA ASP A 262 7.91 -8.49 -16.28
C ASP A 262 7.36 -8.15 -17.67
N GLY A 263 7.05 -6.87 -17.90
CA GLY A 263 6.48 -6.44 -19.15
C GLY A 263 5.92 -5.02 -19.14
N THR A 264 5.14 -4.70 -20.15
CA THR A 264 4.53 -3.37 -20.33
C THR A 264 3.00 -3.47 -20.28
N ILE A 265 2.36 -2.58 -19.55
CA ILE A 265 0.91 -2.38 -19.61
C ILE A 265 0.57 -1.80 -20.99
N GLU A 266 -0.06 -2.59 -21.84
CA GLU A 266 -0.39 -2.18 -23.21
C GLU A 266 -1.71 -1.43 -23.30
N GLU A 267 -2.70 -1.84 -22.50
CA GLU A 267 -4.01 -1.20 -22.45
C GLU A 267 -4.64 -1.30 -21.06
N VAL A 268 -5.27 -0.23 -20.64
CA VAL A 268 -6.17 -0.17 -19.49
C VAL A 268 -7.50 0.43 -19.98
N ARG A 269 -8.61 -0.24 -19.74
CA ARG A 269 -9.91 0.26 -20.18
C ARG A 269 -11.03 -0.12 -19.23
N SER A 270 -11.86 0.87 -18.87
CA SER A 270 -13.10 0.67 -18.13
C SER A 270 -14.27 0.35 -19.07
N GLY A 271 -15.19 -0.48 -18.61
CA GLY A 271 -16.44 -0.77 -19.32
C GLY A 271 -16.25 -1.45 -20.68
N ALA A 272 -15.22 -2.26 -20.85
CA ALA A 272 -14.86 -2.95 -22.09
C ALA A 272 -15.81 -4.14 -22.41
N GLY A 273 -17.07 -3.86 -22.68
CA GLY A 273 -18.05 -4.87 -23.08
C GLY A 273 -18.16 -6.02 -22.07
N LEU A 274 -17.91 -7.25 -22.51
CA LEU A 274 -18.00 -8.44 -21.65
C LEU A 274 -16.95 -8.46 -20.54
N GLY A 275 -15.75 -7.94 -20.79
CA GLY A 275 -14.65 -7.95 -19.82
C GLY A 275 -14.79 -6.94 -18.67
N GLY A 276 -15.65 -5.92 -18.84
CA GLY A 276 -15.77 -4.85 -17.84
C GLY A 276 -14.51 -3.99 -17.76
N ASN A 277 -13.91 -3.89 -16.60
CA ASN A 277 -12.60 -3.25 -16.43
C ASN A 277 -11.51 -4.23 -16.79
N ILE A 278 -10.59 -3.84 -17.67
CA ILE A 278 -9.60 -4.75 -18.24
C ILE A 278 -8.19 -4.15 -18.27
N ILE A 279 -7.21 -5.05 -18.22
CA ILE A 279 -5.79 -4.73 -18.49
C ILE A 279 -5.25 -5.72 -19.53
N TRP A 280 -4.45 -5.22 -20.48
CA TRP A 280 -3.56 -6.03 -21.28
C TRP A 280 -2.12 -5.80 -20.81
N LEU A 281 -1.45 -6.89 -20.46
CA LEU A 281 -0.02 -6.93 -20.15
C LEU A 281 0.69 -7.61 -21.32
N LEU A 282 1.67 -6.95 -21.92
CA LEU A 282 2.60 -7.52 -22.89
C LEU A 282 3.91 -7.82 -22.16
N THR A 283 4.25 -9.09 -22.04
CA THR A 283 5.47 -9.53 -21.34
C THR A 283 6.72 -9.30 -22.19
N ASP A 284 7.87 -9.21 -21.57
CA ASP A 284 9.16 -8.94 -22.26
C ASP A 284 9.53 -10.01 -23.29
N ASP A 285 9.04 -11.24 -23.12
CA ASP A 285 9.18 -12.32 -24.08
C ASP A 285 8.13 -12.30 -25.20
N GLY A 286 7.31 -11.25 -25.27
CA GLY A 286 6.35 -10.99 -26.33
C GLY A 286 5.01 -11.69 -26.21
N GLN A 287 4.71 -12.31 -25.08
CA GLN A 287 3.40 -12.89 -24.80
C GLN A 287 2.41 -11.83 -24.33
N ALA A 288 1.12 -12.00 -24.58
CA ALA A 288 0.08 -11.08 -24.10
C ALA A 288 -0.89 -11.78 -23.15
N TRP A 289 -1.18 -11.08 -22.05
CA TRP A 289 -2.08 -11.54 -21.00
C TRP A 289 -3.21 -10.55 -20.80
N TYR A 290 -4.45 -11.05 -20.78
CA TYR A 290 -5.66 -10.26 -20.61
C TYR A 290 -6.25 -10.49 -19.24
N TYR A 291 -6.34 -9.44 -18.45
CA TYR A 291 -6.98 -9.42 -17.13
C TYR A 291 -8.35 -8.78 -17.27
N ALA A 292 -9.41 -9.39 -16.77
CA ALA A 292 -10.77 -8.86 -16.88
C ALA A 292 -11.57 -8.98 -15.58
N HIS A 293 -12.69 -8.27 -15.54
CA HIS A 293 -13.65 -8.16 -14.43
C HIS A 293 -13.12 -7.40 -13.20
N LEU A 294 -12.06 -6.59 -13.35
CA LEU A 294 -11.45 -5.84 -12.25
C LEU A 294 -12.46 -4.92 -11.57
N SER A 295 -12.38 -4.81 -10.23
CA SER A 295 -13.12 -3.80 -9.47
C SER A 295 -12.48 -2.41 -9.64
N ALA A 296 -11.14 -2.35 -9.63
CA ALA A 296 -10.36 -1.13 -9.78
C ALA A 296 -9.03 -1.41 -10.45
N PHE A 297 -8.39 -0.36 -10.95
CA PHE A 297 -7.02 -0.38 -11.47
C PHE A 297 -6.06 0.11 -10.38
N ALA A 298 -4.88 -0.51 -10.29
CA ALA A 298 -3.79 0.06 -9.51
C ALA A 298 -3.13 1.23 -10.27
N ARG A 299 -2.33 2.03 -9.59
CA ARG A 299 -1.61 3.14 -10.22
C ARG A 299 -0.59 2.73 -11.25
N SER A 300 0.01 1.58 -11.03
CA SER A 300 0.92 0.94 -11.97
C SER A 300 0.25 0.60 -13.30
N ALA A 301 -1.07 0.46 -13.34
CA ALA A 301 -1.83 0.16 -14.54
C ALA A 301 -1.99 1.39 -15.44
N VAL A 302 -0.89 1.87 -15.99
CA VAL A 302 -0.85 2.99 -16.94
C VAL A 302 -0.36 2.49 -18.30
N PRO A 303 -1.10 2.70 -19.40
CA PRO A 303 -0.64 2.29 -20.71
C PRO A 303 0.74 2.83 -21.06
N GLY A 304 1.63 1.95 -21.52
CA GLY A 304 3.03 2.25 -21.82
C GLY A 304 3.99 2.14 -20.62
N ARG A 305 3.50 1.91 -19.41
CA ARG A 305 4.35 1.71 -18.24
C ARG A 305 4.90 0.28 -18.18
N GLU A 306 6.19 0.18 -17.92
CA GLU A 306 6.85 -1.08 -17.54
C GLU A 306 6.47 -1.46 -16.11
N VAL A 307 6.20 -2.73 -15.89
CA VAL A 307 5.89 -3.32 -14.57
C VAL A 307 6.73 -4.56 -14.36
N GLU A 308 7.09 -4.78 -13.12
CA GLU A 308 7.82 -5.99 -12.71
C GLU A 308 6.83 -7.09 -12.29
N ARG A 309 7.25 -8.35 -12.42
CA ARG A 309 6.49 -9.50 -11.92
C ARG A 309 6.20 -9.33 -10.42
N GLY A 310 4.92 -9.47 -10.04
CA GLY A 310 4.47 -9.28 -8.66
C GLY A 310 4.01 -7.85 -8.35
N GLU A 311 4.23 -6.88 -9.23
CA GLU A 311 3.71 -5.53 -9.05
C GLU A 311 2.18 -5.51 -9.16
N VAL A 312 1.50 -4.87 -8.19
CA VAL A 312 0.03 -4.78 -8.19
C VAL A 312 -0.43 -3.91 -9.35
N ILE A 313 -1.27 -4.45 -10.23
CA ILE A 313 -1.81 -3.77 -11.41
C ILE A 313 -3.32 -3.55 -11.35
N GLY A 314 -4.03 -4.19 -10.42
CA GLY A 314 -5.48 -4.05 -10.26
C GLY A 314 -6.02 -4.87 -9.12
N PHE A 315 -7.35 -4.99 -9.06
CA PHE A 315 -8.03 -5.67 -7.98
C PHE A 315 -9.17 -6.54 -8.52
N VAL A 316 -9.37 -7.71 -7.92
CA VAL A 316 -10.43 -8.66 -8.27
C VAL A 316 -11.80 -7.99 -8.18
N GLY A 317 -12.66 -8.26 -9.14
CA GLY A 317 -14.00 -7.68 -9.15
C GLY A 317 -15.03 -8.54 -9.86
N ARG A 318 -16.11 -7.86 -10.31
CA ARG A 318 -17.25 -8.47 -11.01
C ARG A 318 -17.77 -7.61 -12.14
N THR A 319 -16.94 -6.74 -12.70
CA THR A 319 -17.38 -5.83 -13.77
C THR A 319 -17.68 -6.55 -15.09
N GLY A 320 -18.35 -5.89 -16.01
CA GLY A 320 -18.76 -6.49 -17.27
C GLY A 320 -19.86 -7.53 -17.12
N ASN A 321 -19.70 -8.69 -17.75
CA ASN A 321 -20.69 -9.77 -17.67
C ASN A 321 -20.53 -10.67 -16.42
N ALA A 322 -19.60 -10.32 -15.53
CA ALA A 322 -19.41 -11.03 -14.27
C ALA A 322 -20.24 -10.45 -13.11
N VAL A 323 -21.06 -9.43 -13.33
CA VAL A 323 -21.80 -8.70 -12.29
C VAL A 323 -22.66 -9.62 -11.39
N ASP A 324 -23.21 -10.69 -11.92
CA ASP A 324 -24.05 -11.65 -11.21
C ASP A 324 -23.32 -12.97 -10.84
N THR A 325 -21.99 -12.98 -10.92
CA THR A 325 -21.15 -14.15 -10.57
C THR A 325 -20.34 -13.87 -9.31
N PRO A 326 -19.81 -14.90 -8.62
CA PRO A 326 -18.79 -14.69 -7.60
C PRO A 326 -17.60 -13.88 -8.14
N PRO A 327 -16.95 -13.06 -7.30
CA PRO A 327 -15.80 -12.29 -7.73
C PRO A 327 -14.68 -13.21 -8.25
N HIS A 328 -14.06 -12.83 -9.35
CA HIS A 328 -12.97 -13.59 -9.96
C HIS A 328 -12.15 -12.73 -10.93
N LEU A 329 -10.92 -13.14 -11.15
CA LEU A 329 -10.14 -12.72 -12.30
C LEU A 329 -10.47 -13.66 -13.47
N HIS A 330 -10.93 -13.13 -14.61
CA HIS A 330 -10.85 -13.83 -15.88
C HIS A 330 -9.54 -13.47 -16.57
N ILE A 331 -8.70 -14.48 -16.85
CA ILE A 331 -7.39 -14.27 -17.48
C ILE A 331 -7.26 -15.08 -18.76
N GLN A 332 -6.76 -14.44 -19.84
CA GLN A 332 -6.46 -15.09 -21.13
C GLN A 332 -4.98 -14.98 -21.43
N TRP A 333 -4.48 -15.96 -22.16
CA TRP A 333 -3.09 -16.04 -22.60
C TRP A 333 -2.99 -16.15 -24.13
N ARG A 334 -2.15 -15.29 -24.71
CA ARG A 334 -1.83 -15.29 -26.15
C ARG A 334 -0.31 -15.35 -26.32
N PRO A 335 0.26 -16.53 -26.55
CA PRO A 335 1.71 -16.71 -26.63
C PRO A 335 2.37 -15.98 -27.80
N ALA A 336 1.61 -15.65 -28.86
CA ALA A 336 2.10 -14.89 -30.01
C ALA A 336 1.78 -13.39 -29.96
N GLY A 337 1.61 -12.83 -28.74
CA GLY A 337 1.28 -11.44 -28.53
C GLY A 337 -0.21 -11.14 -28.68
N ARG A 338 -0.60 -9.87 -28.50
CA ARG A 338 -2.00 -9.43 -28.39
C ARG A 338 -2.91 -9.85 -29.54
N HIS A 339 -2.37 -9.95 -30.74
CA HIS A 339 -3.12 -10.36 -31.94
C HIS A 339 -3.04 -11.88 -32.21
N GLY A 340 -2.38 -12.63 -31.34
CA GLY A 340 -2.30 -14.07 -31.39
C GLY A 340 -3.60 -14.78 -30.99
N THR A 341 -3.61 -16.10 -31.10
CA THR A 341 -4.74 -16.94 -30.70
C THR A 341 -4.70 -17.19 -29.19
N ASP A 342 -5.88 -17.14 -28.54
CA ASP A 342 -6.03 -17.56 -27.16
C ASP A 342 -5.64 -19.03 -26.99
N THR A 343 -4.87 -19.33 -25.97
CA THR A 343 -4.36 -20.67 -25.64
C THR A 343 -4.72 -21.00 -24.20
N ASN A 344 -4.95 -22.27 -23.86
CA ASN A 344 -5.29 -22.68 -22.52
C ASN A 344 -4.19 -22.30 -21.53
N PRO A 345 -4.44 -21.38 -20.58
CA PRO A 345 -3.42 -20.94 -19.63
C PRO A 345 -3.32 -21.86 -18.40
N TYR A 346 -4.24 -22.83 -18.23
CA TYR A 346 -4.42 -23.59 -16.99
C TYR A 346 -3.12 -24.19 -16.47
N ALA A 347 -2.38 -24.93 -17.29
CA ALA A 347 -1.16 -25.61 -16.84
C ALA A 347 -0.06 -24.64 -16.35
N LEU A 348 0.01 -23.42 -16.94
CA LEU A 348 0.95 -22.39 -16.51
C LEU A 348 0.52 -21.78 -15.17
N LEU A 349 -0.78 -21.50 -15.04
CA LEU A 349 -1.35 -20.91 -13.82
C LEU A 349 -1.36 -21.91 -12.65
N ASP A 350 -1.67 -23.16 -12.91
CA ASP A 350 -1.61 -24.26 -11.93
C ASP A 350 -0.19 -24.40 -11.35
N ALA A 351 0.82 -24.34 -12.21
CA ALA A 351 2.21 -24.39 -11.78
C ALA A 351 2.66 -23.11 -11.05
N ALA A 352 2.07 -21.96 -11.39
CA ALA A 352 2.42 -20.67 -10.82
C ALA A 352 1.68 -20.34 -9.51
N CYS A 353 0.52 -20.98 -9.24
CA CYS A 353 -0.33 -20.71 -8.08
C CYS A 353 -0.37 -21.93 -7.14
N PRO A 354 0.62 -22.15 -6.29
CA PRO A 354 0.64 -23.33 -5.42
C PRO A 354 -0.47 -23.25 -4.36
N GLY A 355 -1.21 -24.35 -4.18
CA GLY A 355 -2.22 -24.50 -3.13
C GLY A 355 -3.58 -23.84 -3.41
N HIS A 356 -3.90 -23.58 -4.68
CA HIS A 356 -5.22 -23.10 -5.10
C HIS A 356 -6.30 -24.15 -4.97
#